data_9dff97844cef186136c6faa488baf144
#
_entry.id   9dff97844cef186136c6faa488baf144
#
_cell.length_a   1.000
_cell.length_b   1.000
_cell.length_c   1.000
_cell.angle_alpha   90.00
_cell.angle_beta   90.00
_cell.angle_gamma   90.00
#
_symmetry.space_group_name_H-M   'P 1'
#
loop_
_entity.id
_entity.type
_entity.pdbx_description
1 polymer ?
#
loop_
_entity_poly.entity_id
_entity_poly.type
_entity_poly.pdbx_seq_one_letter_code
_entity_poly.pdbx_strand_id
1 'polypeptide(L)'
;TIMVVTPISGGPSDKLGILAGDKIILIDDSLVAGNGINNRAVVRLLRGPKGTQVNVGIKRRSEKELIPFTITRGKIPIYSVDAAYMTDKTTGYVKINSFSATTLEEFDSCITMLKSQGLKDLILDLTGNGGGYMHAAQGLAEHFLDKNQTIVYTLDRNNKKQIMMSSKKGEFKKGKLIVMINEGSASASEIVSGAI
;
A
#
# COMPACT_ATOMS: atom_id res chain seq x y z
N THR A 1 -0.88 21.51 -18.53
CA THR A 1 -1.21 20.14 -19.02
C THR A 1 -1.21 19.20 -17.82
N ILE A 2 -2.23 18.37 -17.72
CA ILE A 2 -2.36 17.36 -16.68
C ILE A 2 -1.64 16.10 -17.15
N MET A 3 -0.70 15.61 -16.36
CA MET A 3 0.06 14.40 -16.68
C MET A 3 -0.22 13.32 -15.64
N VAL A 4 -0.43 12.11 -16.09
CA VAL A 4 -0.54 10.92 -15.24
C VAL A 4 0.87 10.60 -14.74
N VAL A 5 1.12 10.75 -13.44
CA VAL A 5 2.41 10.39 -12.84
C VAL A 5 2.53 8.88 -12.80
N THR A 6 1.51 8.21 -12.22
CA THR A 6 1.36 6.76 -12.24
C THR A 6 -0.10 6.39 -11.99
N PRO A 7 -0.68 5.44 -12.73
CA PRO A 7 -1.97 4.88 -12.37
C PRO A 7 -1.83 4.02 -11.11
N ILE A 8 -2.86 4.00 -10.26
CA ILE A 8 -2.85 3.14 -9.07
C ILE A 8 -3.12 1.70 -9.53
N SER A 9 -2.19 0.80 -9.21
CA SER A 9 -2.25 -0.61 -9.58
C SER A 9 -3.58 -1.26 -9.15
N GLY A 10 -4.19 -2.03 -10.06
CA GLY A 10 -5.51 -2.64 -9.87
C GLY A 10 -6.68 -1.66 -9.88
N GLY A 11 -6.43 -0.36 -10.02
CA GLY A 11 -7.44 0.69 -10.14
C GLY A 11 -8.13 0.71 -11.51
N PRO A 12 -9.28 1.44 -11.64
CA PRO A 12 -10.01 1.52 -12.91
C PRO A 12 -9.19 2.01 -14.08
N SER A 13 -8.33 3.01 -13.88
CA SER A 13 -7.48 3.58 -14.93
C SER A 13 -6.37 2.62 -15.36
N ASP A 14 -5.77 1.91 -14.41
CA ASP A 14 -4.73 0.91 -14.66
C ASP A 14 -5.26 -0.26 -15.51
N LYS A 15 -6.44 -0.78 -15.14
CA LYS A 15 -7.12 -1.87 -15.86
C LYS A 15 -7.46 -1.53 -17.32
N LEU A 16 -7.59 -0.26 -17.65
CA LEU A 16 -7.85 0.21 -19.00
C LEU A 16 -6.56 0.48 -19.79
N GLY A 17 -5.38 0.37 -19.17
CA GLY A 17 -4.10 0.59 -19.84
C GLY A 17 -3.71 2.06 -19.95
N ILE A 18 -4.18 2.93 -19.08
CA ILE A 18 -3.63 4.27 -18.92
C ILE A 18 -2.23 4.13 -18.29
N LEU A 19 -1.26 4.86 -18.83
CA LEU A 19 0.16 4.70 -18.47
C LEU A 19 0.72 5.96 -17.80
N ALA A 20 1.82 5.78 -17.07
CA ALA A 20 2.64 6.89 -16.60
C ALA A 20 3.16 7.72 -17.80
N GLY A 21 3.12 9.04 -17.69
CA GLY A 21 3.49 9.97 -18.76
C GLY A 21 2.36 10.32 -19.75
N ASP A 22 1.22 9.65 -19.70
CA ASP A 22 0.03 10.03 -20.46
C ASP A 22 -0.45 11.43 -20.06
N LYS A 23 -0.94 12.21 -21.02
CA LYS A 23 -1.46 13.56 -20.78
C LYS A 23 -2.97 13.58 -20.98
N ILE A 24 -3.72 14.00 -19.98
CA ILE A 24 -5.17 14.17 -20.07
C ILE A 24 -5.45 15.48 -20.80
N ILE A 25 -6.10 15.39 -21.95
CA ILE A 25 -6.46 16.52 -22.82
C ILE A 25 -7.93 16.86 -22.69
N LEU A 26 -8.80 15.84 -22.65
CA LEU A 26 -10.25 15.98 -22.52
C LEU A 26 -10.77 15.22 -21.31
N ILE A 27 -11.79 15.76 -20.64
CA ILE A 27 -12.60 15.08 -19.63
C ILE A 27 -14.06 15.39 -19.94
N ASP A 28 -14.88 14.38 -20.26
CA ASP A 28 -16.28 14.50 -20.67
C ASP A 28 -16.47 15.66 -21.70
N ASP A 29 -15.77 15.57 -22.82
CA ASP A 29 -15.76 16.53 -23.92
C ASP A 29 -15.20 17.94 -23.58
N SER A 30 -14.84 18.20 -22.33
CA SER A 30 -14.24 19.46 -21.91
C SER A 30 -12.73 19.44 -22.09
N LEU A 31 -12.21 20.43 -22.83
CA LEU A 31 -10.75 20.62 -22.99
C LEU A 31 -10.16 21.06 -21.65
N VAL A 32 -9.24 20.26 -21.10
CA VAL A 32 -8.57 20.54 -19.81
C VAL A 32 -7.08 20.85 -19.97
N ALA A 33 -6.55 20.72 -21.19
CA ALA A 33 -5.18 21.06 -21.50
C ALA A 33 -5.04 22.50 -21.98
N GLY A 34 -4.03 23.23 -21.51
CA GLY A 34 -3.69 24.56 -22.01
C GLY A 34 -4.58 25.71 -21.51
N ASN A 35 -5.57 25.47 -20.67
CA ASN A 35 -6.55 26.46 -20.20
C ASN A 35 -6.37 26.89 -18.73
N GLY A 36 -5.22 26.58 -18.13
CA GLY A 36 -4.91 27.01 -16.76
C GLY A 36 -5.72 26.29 -15.66
N ILE A 37 -6.42 25.20 -15.98
CA ILE A 37 -7.18 24.43 -15.00
C ILE A 37 -6.27 23.96 -13.84
N ASN A 38 -6.73 24.14 -12.61
CA ASN A 38 -5.99 23.70 -11.43
C ASN A 38 -6.30 22.25 -11.05
N ASN A 39 -5.42 21.63 -10.25
CA ASN A 39 -5.55 20.23 -9.83
C ASN A 39 -6.87 19.93 -9.11
N ARG A 40 -7.39 20.87 -8.31
CA ARG A 40 -8.66 20.70 -7.58
C ARG A 40 -9.84 20.56 -8.55
N ALA A 41 -9.88 21.38 -9.59
CA ALA A 41 -10.92 21.31 -10.62
C ALA A 41 -10.84 19.99 -11.41
N VAL A 42 -9.63 19.54 -11.75
CA VAL A 42 -9.41 18.24 -12.41
C VAL A 42 -9.91 17.10 -11.55
N VAL A 43 -9.53 17.06 -10.27
CA VAL A 43 -9.99 16.04 -9.33
C VAL A 43 -11.52 16.02 -9.24
N ARG A 44 -12.17 17.20 -9.25
CA ARG A 44 -13.63 17.30 -9.22
C ARG A 44 -14.29 16.72 -10.48
N LEU A 45 -13.70 16.89 -11.65
CA LEU A 45 -14.21 16.33 -12.90
C LEU A 45 -14.02 14.81 -12.97
N LEU A 46 -12.88 14.32 -12.51
CA LEU A 46 -12.57 12.89 -12.57
C LEU A 46 -13.29 12.07 -11.49
N ARG A 47 -13.50 12.62 -10.28
CA ARG A 47 -14.22 11.94 -9.20
C ARG A 47 -15.73 11.92 -9.45
N GLY A 48 -16.40 10.93 -8.88
CA GLY A 48 -17.86 10.80 -8.90
C GLY A 48 -18.30 9.52 -8.17
N PRO A 49 -19.63 9.27 -8.10
CA PRO A 49 -20.17 8.08 -7.47
C PRO A 49 -19.62 6.79 -8.12
N LYS A 50 -19.44 5.75 -7.31
CA LYS A 50 -19.05 4.43 -7.79
C LYS A 50 -20.05 3.92 -8.84
N GLY A 51 -19.54 3.37 -9.94
CA GLY A 51 -20.34 2.83 -11.04
C GLY A 51 -20.68 3.86 -12.13
N THR A 52 -20.51 5.17 -11.89
CA THR A 52 -20.65 6.17 -12.94
C THR A 52 -19.43 6.17 -13.87
N GLN A 53 -19.60 6.68 -15.07
CA GLN A 53 -18.54 6.75 -16.07
C GLN A 53 -17.97 8.16 -16.18
N VAL A 54 -16.75 8.25 -16.63
CA VAL A 54 -16.08 9.48 -17.09
C VAL A 54 -15.28 9.15 -18.35
N ASN A 55 -15.43 9.96 -19.38
CA ASN A 55 -14.67 9.82 -20.61
C ASN A 55 -13.43 10.70 -20.54
N VAL A 56 -12.28 10.16 -20.92
CA VAL A 56 -11.04 10.94 -20.99
C VAL A 56 -10.37 10.77 -22.33
N GLY A 57 -9.92 11.87 -22.92
CA GLY A 57 -9.07 11.88 -24.11
C GLY A 57 -7.60 12.02 -23.71
N ILE A 58 -6.82 10.99 -23.96
CA ILE A 58 -5.42 10.88 -23.57
C ILE A 58 -4.49 11.12 -24.77
N LYS A 59 -3.50 12.00 -24.60
CA LYS A 59 -2.37 12.13 -25.52
C LYS A 59 -1.18 11.33 -24.98
N ARG A 60 -0.83 10.28 -25.69
CA ARG A 60 0.35 9.44 -25.45
C ARG A 60 1.45 9.79 -26.45
N ARG A 61 2.71 9.77 -26.00
CA ARG A 61 3.84 10.18 -26.86
C ARG A 61 4.00 9.30 -28.12
N SER A 62 3.67 8.01 -28.02
CA SER A 62 3.74 7.05 -29.14
C SER A 62 2.61 7.19 -30.15
N GLU A 63 1.55 7.93 -29.83
CA GLU A 63 0.32 7.97 -30.61
C GLU A 63 0.12 9.36 -31.26
N LYS A 64 -0.32 9.39 -32.54
CA LYS A 64 -0.61 10.63 -33.24
C LYS A 64 -1.95 11.23 -32.77
N GLU A 65 -2.95 10.39 -32.61
CA GLU A 65 -4.31 10.78 -32.21
C GLU A 65 -4.52 10.69 -30.67
N LEU A 66 -5.62 11.26 -30.19
CA LEU A 66 -6.04 11.08 -28.81
C LEU A 66 -6.62 9.67 -28.62
N ILE A 67 -6.23 9.02 -27.56
CA ILE A 67 -6.77 7.71 -27.18
C ILE A 67 -7.96 7.96 -26.26
N PRO A 68 -9.19 7.56 -26.65
CA PRO A 68 -10.35 7.66 -25.78
C PRO A 68 -10.38 6.52 -24.76
N PHE A 69 -10.68 6.86 -23.49
CA PHE A 69 -10.94 5.89 -22.44
C PHE A 69 -12.26 6.22 -21.74
N THR A 70 -13.15 5.24 -21.58
CA THR A 70 -14.32 5.33 -20.72
C THR A 70 -14.03 4.64 -19.41
N ILE A 71 -13.79 5.42 -18.36
CA ILE A 71 -13.43 4.92 -17.05
C ILE A 71 -14.68 4.76 -16.21
N THR A 72 -15.04 3.54 -15.83
CA THR A 72 -16.07 3.30 -14.82
C THR A 72 -15.49 3.55 -13.44
N ARG A 73 -16.00 4.57 -12.75
CA ARG A 73 -15.53 4.93 -11.40
C ARG A 73 -15.72 3.79 -10.43
N GLY A 74 -14.67 3.40 -9.74
CA GLY A 74 -14.65 2.27 -8.84
C GLY A 74 -13.92 2.59 -7.53
N LYS A 75 -13.93 1.62 -6.62
CA LYS A 75 -13.08 1.69 -5.44
C LYS A 75 -11.61 1.57 -5.90
N ILE A 76 -10.79 2.53 -5.50
CA ILE A 76 -9.35 2.49 -5.77
C ILE A 76 -8.73 1.66 -4.64
N PRO A 77 -8.07 0.54 -4.94
CA PRO A 77 -7.38 -0.22 -3.91
C PRO A 77 -6.21 0.62 -3.37
N ILE A 78 -6.15 0.75 -2.08
CA ILE A 78 -5.00 1.34 -1.38
C ILE A 78 -4.34 0.17 -0.70
N TYR A 79 -3.21 -0.27 -1.24
CA TYR A 79 -2.44 -1.37 -0.68
C TYR A 79 -1.57 -0.87 0.46
N SER A 80 -1.49 -1.67 1.51
CA SER A 80 -0.57 -1.48 2.64
C SER A 80 0.84 -1.91 2.28
N VAL A 81 0.97 -3.02 1.56
CA VAL A 81 2.24 -3.53 1.05
C VAL A 81 2.55 -2.88 -0.29
N ASP A 82 3.60 -2.08 -0.33
CA ASP A 82 4.03 -1.32 -1.51
C ASP A 82 4.94 -2.11 -2.43
N ALA A 83 5.79 -2.95 -1.84
CA ALA A 83 6.73 -3.79 -2.59
C ALA A 83 6.98 -5.10 -1.85
N ALA A 84 7.11 -6.19 -2.61
CA ALA A 84 7.53 -7.50 -2.13
C ALA A 84 8.30 -8.24 -3.22
N TYR A 85 9.57 -8.55 -2.98
CA TYR A 85 10.43 -9.24 -3.95
C TYR A 85 11.62 -9.92 -3.28
N MET A 86 12.26 -10.85 -3.99
CA MET A 86 13.52 -11.46 -3.54
C MET A 86 14.69 -10.54 -3.90
N THR A 87 15.55 -10.19 -2.92
CA THR A 87 16.77 -9.41 -3.14
C THR A 87 17.93 -10.29 -3.60
N ASP A 88 17.89 -11.56 -3.19
CA ASP A 88 18.81 -12.62 -3.61
C ASP A 88 18.09 -13.98 -3.58
N LYS A 89 18.82 -15.09 -3.65
CA LYS A 89 18.25 -16.46 -3.68
C LYS A 89 17.49 -16.84 -2.41
N THR A 90 17.71 -16.17 -1.29
CA THR A 90 17.18 -16.57 0.02
C THR A 90 16.59 -15.42 0.83
N THR A 91 16.87 -14.17 0.47
CA THR A 91 16.45 -12.98 1.20
C THR A 91 15.31 -12.28 0.47
N GLY A 92 14.18 -12.11 1.14
CA GLY A 92 13.04 -11.33 0.66
C GLY A 92 13.04 -9.94 1.28
N TYR A 93 12.44 -9.00 0.54
CA TYR A 93 12.15 -7.64 0.98
C TYR A 93 10.65 -7.40 0.90
N VAL A 94 10.09 -6.84 1.97
CA VAL A 94 8.67 -6.42 2.02
C VAL A 94 8.60 -5.02 2.62
N LYS A 95 8.00 -4.08 1.87
CA LYS A 95 7.73 -2.72 2.34
C LYS A 95 6.26 -2.54 2.67
N ILE A 96 5.99 -2.06 3.88
CA ILE A 96 4.64 -1.72 4.34
C ILE A 96 4.57 -0.21 4.59
N ASN A 97 3.72 0.50 3.83
CA ASN A 97 3.58 1.95 3.92
C ASN A 97 2.59 2.41 4.99
N SER A 98 1.64 1.56 5.37
CA SER A 98 0.64 1.86 6.41
C SER A 98 0.01 0.59 6.95
N PHE A 99 -0.62 0.68 8.13
CA PHE A 99 -1.38 -0.44 8.70
C PHE A 99 -2.87 -0.22 8.48
N SER A 100 -3.45 -0.96 7.53
CA SER A 100 -4.88 -0.94 7.18
C SER A 100 -5.58 -2.25 7.55
N ALA A 101 -6.86 -2.37 7.25
CA ALA A 101 -7.63 -3.59 7.47
C ALA A 101 -7.13 -4.78 6.62
N THR A 102 -6.48 -4.51 5.49
CA THR A 102 -6.02 -5.52 4.52
C THR A 102 -4.53 -5.87 4.67
N THR A 103 -3.80 -5.18 5.57
CA THR A 103 -2.33 -5.35 5.70
C THR A 103 -1.91 -6.79 5.94
N LEU A 104 -2.62 -7.52 6.81
CA LEU A 104 -2.27 -8.90 7.13
C LEU A 104 -2.49 -9.83 5.93
N GLU A 105 -3.62 -9.71 5.25
CA GLU A 105 -3.93 -10.49 4.06
C GLU A 105 -2.92 -10.23 2.94
N GLU A 106 -2.55 -8.96 2.73
CA GLU A 106 -1.54 -8.57 1.75
C GLU A 106 -0.16 -9.13 2.12
N PHE A 107 0.24 -9.00 3.39
CA PHE A 107 1.52 -9.53 3.89
C PHE A 107 1.58 -11.05 3.75
N ASP A 108 0.54 -11.79 4.17
CA ASP A 108 0.47 -13.25 4.05
C ASP A 108 0.60 -13.71 2.61
N SER A 109 -0.07 -13.01 1.68
CA SER A 109 0.04 -13.28 0.25
C SER A 109 1.47 -13.08 -0.25
N CYS A 110 2.12 -11.98 0.15
CA CYS A 110 3.50 -11.69 -0.20
C CYS A 110 4.48 -12.73 0.37
N ILE A 111 4.35 -13.10 1.65
CA ILE A 111 5.20 -14.11 2.29
C ILE A 111 5.02 -15.48 1.62
N THR A 112 3.80 -15.84 1.25
CA THR A 112 3.51 -17.08 0.52
C THR A 112 4.21 -17.09 -0.84
N MET A 113 4.12 -16.00 -1.59
CA MET A 113 4.81 -15.84 -2.86
C MET A 113 6.33 -15.94 -2.70
N LEU A 114 6.91 -15.21 -1.72
CA LEU A 114 8.36 -15.22 -1.48
C LEU A 114 8.85 -16.61 -1.01
N LYS A 115 8.07 -17.32 -0.17
CA LYS A 115 8.38 -18.70 0.24
C LYS A 115 8.44 -19.64 -0.97
N SER A 116 7.59 -19.48 -1.96
CA SER A 116 7.63 -20.28 -3.20
C SER A 116 8.88 -20.01 -4.05
N GLN A 117 9.53 -18.86 -3.84
CA GLN A 117 10.77 -18.46 -4.49
C GLN A 117 12.04 -18.76 -3.66
N GLY A 118 11.89 -19.36 -2.47
CA GLY A 118 13.01 -19.80 -1.64
C GLY A 118 13.34 -18.89 -0.46
N LEU A 119 12.39 -18.04 -0.01
CA LEU A 119 12.57 -17.16 1.15
C LEU A 119 13.06 -17.92 2.39
N LYS A 120 14.15 -17.43 2.97
CA LYS A 120 14.68 -17.85 4.28
C LYS A 120 14.83 -16.67 5.23
N ASP A 121 15.37 -15.55 4.74
CA ASP A 121 15.65 -14.34 5.48
C ASP A 121 14.73 -13.20 4.97
N LEU A 122 14.30 -12.29 5.85
CA LEU A 122 13.36 -11.23 5.51
C LEU A 122 13.88 -9.86 5.93
N ILE A 123 13.78 -8.89 5.04
CA ILE A 123 13.88 -7.47 5.32
C ILE A 123 12.46 -6.90 5.32
N LEU A 124 11.99 -6.46 6.50
CA LEU A 124 10.72 -5.78 6.69
C LEU A 124 10.97 -4.28 6.76
N ASP A 125 10.55 -3.55 5.76
CA ASP A 125 10.75 -2.10 5.69
C ASP A 125 9.47 -1.36 6.13
N LEU A 126 9.60 -0.66 7.26
CA LEU A 126 8.58 0.23 7.84
C LEU A 126 9.02 1.70 7.78
N THR A 127 10.07 2.04 7.01
CA THR A 127 10.53 3.43 6.90
C THR A 127 9.44 4.32 6.30
N GLY A 128 9.18 5.46 6.93
CA GLY A 128 8.11 6.38 6.52
C GLY A 128 6.69 5.91 6.84
N ASN A 129 6.52 4.77 7.49
CA ASN A 129 5.21 4.24 7.87
C ASN A 129 4.72 4.86 9.18
N GLY A 130 3.83 5.84 9.11
CA GLY A 130 3.23 6.55 10.26
C GLY A 130 2.27 5.70 11.12
N GLY A 131 2.13 4.40 10.84
CA GLY A 131 1.29 3.50 11.61
C GLY A 131 -0.07 3.21 10.98
N GLY A 132 -1.09 3.02 11.82
CA GLY A 132 -2.46 2.69 11.42
C GLY A 132 -3.15 1.77 12.43
N TYR A 133 -3.84 0.74 11.97
CA TYR A 133 -4.61 -0.14 12.85
C TYR A 133 -3.72 -0.99 13.77
N MET A 134 -3.92 -0.86 15.07
CA MET A 134 -3.19 -1.62 16.10
C MET A 134 -3.31 -3.14 15.91
N HIS A 135 -4.51 -3.64 15.58
CA HIS A 135 -4.71 -5.08 15.36
C HIS A 135 -3.91 -5.62 14.17
N ALA A 136 -3.68 -4.79 13.13
CA ALA A 136 -2.82 -5.19 12.01
C ALA A 136 -1.34 -5.27 12.44
N ALA A 137 -0.89 -4.34 13.30
CA ALA A 137 0.45 -4.41 13.87
C ALA A 137 0.62 -5.64 14.78
N GLN A 138 -0.38 -5.91 15.63
CA GLN A 138 -0.39 -7.11 16.47
C GLN A 138 -0.28 -8.38 15.63
N GLY A 139 -1.15 -8.53 14.63
CA GLY A 139 -1.13 -9.71 13.75
C GLY A 139 0.17 -9.84 12.97
N LEU A 140 0.76 -8.73 12.51
CA LEU A 140 2.05 -8.75 11.85
C LEU A 140 3.17 -9.20 12.80
N ALA A 141 3.23 -8.69 14.02
CA ALA A 141 4.21 -9.10 15.02
C ALA A 141 4.08 -10.59 15.37
N GLU A 142 2.86 -11.13 15.38
CA GLU A 142 2.62 -12.56 15.65
C GLU A 142 3.31 -13.51 14.66
N HIS A 143 3.62 -13.08 13.43
CA HIS A 143 4.38 -13.91 12.48
C HIS A 143 5.80 -14.24 12.96
N PHE A 144 6.36 -13.40 13.82
CA PHE A 144 7.76 -13.47 14.27
C PHE A 144 7.92 -13.94 15.72
N LEU A 145 6.84 -13.96 16.51
CA LEU A 145 6.88 -14.24 17.94
C LEU A 145 6.47 -15.68 18.29
N ASP A 146 6.93 -16.16 19.44
CA ASP A 146 6.37 -17.37 20.04
C ASP A 146 5.05 -17.04 20.72
N LYS A 147 4.23 -18.07 21.00
CA LYS A 147 2.99 -17.92 21.74
C LYS A 147 3.24 -17.31 23.13
N ASN A 148 2.35 -16.45 23.57
CA ASN A 148 2.38 -15.78 24.89
C ASN A 148 3.55 -14.81 25.10
N GLN A 149 4.13 -14.27 24.03
CA GLN A 149 5.06 -13.15 24.13
C GLN A 149 4.30 -11.82 24.13
N THR A 150 4.78 -10.86 24.91
CA THR A 150 4.18 -9.52 24.97
C THR A 150 4.48 -8.77 23.67
N ILE A 151 3.43 -8.26 23.02
CA ILE A 151 3.56 -7.40 21.83
C ILE A 151 3.57 -5.94 22.26
N VAL A 152 2.59 -5.52 23.05
CA VAL A 152 2.46 -4.16 23.55
C VAL A 152 1.61 -4.16 24.82
N TYR A 153 1.78 -3.15 25.65
CA TYR A 153 0.84 -2.90 26.74
C TYR A 153 0.36 -1.44 26.72
N THR A 154 -0.83 -1.22 27.23
CA THR A 154 -1.38 0.10 27.45
C THR A 154 -1.60 0.34 28.94
N LEU A 155 -1.43 1.59 29.37
CA LEU A 155 -1.80 2.04 30.71
C LEU A 155 -2.96 3.03 30.58
N ASP A 156 -4.04 2.81 31.31
CA ASP A 156 -5.11 3.79 31.42
C ASP A 156 -4.72 4.92 32.39
N ARG A 157 -5.58 5.92 32.53
CA ARG A 157 -5.38 7.05 33.45
C ARG A 157 -5.25 6.65 34.90
N ASN A 158 -5.67 5.44 35.29
CA ASN A 158 -5.58 4.88 36.63
C ASN A 158 -4.40 3.92 36.77
N ASN A 159 -3.46 3.91 35.81
CA ASN A 159 -2.33 2.99 35.72
C ASN A 159 -2.72 1.50 35.59
N LYS A 160 -3.96 1.20 35.21
CA LYS A 160 -4.36 -0.16 34.93
C LYS A 160 -3.74 -0.64 33.63
N LYS A 161 -2.91 -1.67 33.74
CA LYS A 161 -2.18 -2.25 32.62
C LYS A 161 -3.04 -3.23 31.83
N GLN A 162 -3.10 -3.09 30.53
CA GLN A 162 -3.65 -4.07 29.60
C GLN A 162 -2.53 -4.55 28.68
N ILE A 163 -2.28 -5.86 28.67
CA ILE A 163 -1.19 -6.46 27.90
C ILE A 163 -1.79 -7.18 26.71
N MET A 164 -1.29 -6.90 25.51
CA MET A 164 -1.54 -7.67 24.31
C MET A 164 -0.40 -8.65 24.11
N MET A 165 -0.73 -9.92 23.98
CA MET A 165 0.23 -11.01 23.80
C MET A 165 -0.03 -11.72 22.47
N SER A 166 1.00 -12.36 21.94
CA SER A 166 0.85 -13.25 20.79
C SER A 166 -0.02 -14.45 21.14
N SER A 167 -1.03 -14.71 20.31
CA SER A 167 -2.03 -15.76 20.53
C SER A 167 -1.57 -17.13 20.00
N LYS A 168 -0.66 -17.13 19.03
CA LYS A 168 -0.15 -18.33 18.36
C LYS A 168 1.35 -18.25 18.17
N LYS A 169 1.97 -19.37 17.82
CA LYS A 169 3.36 -19.42 17.38
C LYS A 169 3.47 -18.89 15.97
N GLY A 170 4.38 -17.97 15.74
CA GLY A 170 4.63 -17.38 14.43
C GLY A 170 5.20 -18.38 13.42
N GLU A 171 4.94 -18.10 12.16
CA GLU A 171 5.38 -18.93 11.05
C GLU A 171 6.79 -18.62 10.56
N PHE A 172 7.29 -17.40 10.83
CA PHE A 172 8.63 -16.95 10.44
C PHE A 172 9.60 -17.05 11.60
N LYS A 173 9.94 -18.29 11.99
CA LYS A 173 10.80 -18.59 13.16
C LYS A 173 12.21 -19.02 12.77
N LYS A 174 12.42 -19.36 11.51
CA LYS A 174 13.73 -19.78 10.99
C LYS A 174 14.17 -18.74 9.96
N GLY A 175 15.39 -18.27 10.08
CA GLY A 175 15.93 -17.22 9.23
C GLY A 175 16.18 -15.92 9.99
N LYS A 176 16.85 -14.99 9.33
CA LYS A 176 17.16 -13.67 9.87
C LYS A 176 16.05 -12.72 9.52
N LEU A 177 15.67 -11.88 10.47
CA LEU A 177 14.74 -10.77 10.27
C LEU A 177 15.47 -9.45 10.50
N ILE A 178 15.39 -8.54 9.55
CA ILE A 178 15.83 -7.16 9.67
C ILE A 178 14.59 -6.28 9.56
N VAL A 179 14.32 -5.46 10.57
CA VAL A 179 13.26 -4.45 10.54
C VAL A 179 13.88 -3.09 10.33
N MET A 180 13.51 -2.42 9.24
CA MET A 180 13.98 -1.08 8.92
C MET A 180 12.96 -0.05 9.38
N ILE A 181 13.40 0.92 10.17
CA ILE A 181 12.60 2.06 10.64
C ILE A 181 13.38 3.36 10.47
N ASN A 182 12.66 4.48 10.47
CA ASN A 182 13.25 5.83 10.49
C ASN A 182 12.35 6.80 11.28
N GLU A 183 12.66 8.09 11.25
CA GLU A 183 11.89 9.15 11.92
C GLU A 183 10.43 9.27 11.46
N GLY A 184 10.11 8.74 10.29
CA GLY A 184 8.74 8.66 9.76
C GLY A 184 7.97 7.42 10.23
N SER A 185 8.62 6.50 10.95
CA SER A 185 7.99 5.30 11.50
C SER A 185 7.38 5.61 12.86
N ALA A 186 6.06 5.39 13.01
CA ALA A 186 5.36 5.75 14.24
C ALA A 186 4.24 4.76 14.58
N SER A 187 3.76 4.82 15.85
CA SER A 187 2.54 4.12 16.32
C SER A 187 2.60 2.61 16.05
N ALA A 188 1.78 2.07 15.12
CA ALA A 188 1.75 0.65 14.77
C ALA A 188 3.12 0.10 14.31
N SER A 189 3.93 0.93 13.62
CA SER A 189 5.30 0.57 13.24
C SER A 189 6.21 0.39 14.44
N GLU A 190 6.07 1.24 15.47
CA GLU A 190 6.82 1.13 16.73
C GLU A 190 6.38 -0.11 17.52
N ILE A 191 5.08 -0.45 17.48
CA ILE A 191 4.57 -1.67 18.11
C ILE A 191 5.25 -2.89 17.50
N VAL A 192 5.30 -2.98 16.17
CA VAL A 192 5.93 -4.12 15.48
C VAL A 192 7.41 -4.17 15.76
N SER A 193 8.14 -3.07 15.56
CA SER A 193 9.61 -3.05 15.73
C SER A 193 10.04 -3.22 17.18
N GLY A 194 9.21 -2.83 18.15
CA GLY A 194 9.49 -2.99 19.59
C GLY A 194 9.10 -4.36 20.13
N ALA A 195 8.22 -5.11 19.46
CA ALA A 195 7.79 -6.44 19.87
C ALA A 195 8.76 -7.55 19.42
N ILE A 196 9.49 -7.31 18.33
CA ILE A 196 10.43 -8.25 17.69
C ILE A 196 11.85 -8.00 18.21
#